data_a974fa254c55c1ff238a71a5649ee0f3
#
_entry.id   a974fa254c55c1ff238a71a5649ee0f3
#
_cell.length_a   1.000
_cell.length_b   1.000
_cell.length_c   1.000
_cell.angle_alpha   90.00
_cell.angle_beta   90.00
_cell.angle_gamma   90.00
#
_symmetry.space_group_name_H-M   'P 1'
#
loop_
_entity.id
_entity.type
_entity.pdbx_description
1 polymer ?
#
loop_
_entity_poly.entity_id
_entity_poly.type
_entity_poly.pdbx_seq_one_letter_code
_entity_poly.pdbx_strand_id
1 'polypeptide(L)'
;MAKVTLLFYRAFDNPHATLLDKLVAWIDGGIHSHVEVVTNNAPWALHTVGCHLMRGGVSAGDYTAEADYCDIVTFDAVDNAQALYLATRGQGYSILAAAATRWHWLPSRGWACNVWAAAACGMDGRRLHIWQLFEIACASKASA
;
A
#
# COMPACT_ATOMS: atom_id res chain seq x y z
N MET A 1 16.57 2.74 12.12
CA MET A 1 15.20 2.45 11.63
C MET A 1 14.26 3.48 12.22
N ALA A 2 13.23 3.85 11.51
CA ALA A 2 12.20 4.80 11.94
C ALA A 2 10.85 4.08 12.11
N LYS A 3 9.91 4.69 12.82
CA LYS A 3 8.54 4.21 12.86
C LYS A 3 7.83 4.60 11.57
N VAL A 4 7.49 3.62 10.76
CA VAL A 4 6.71 3.79 9.53
C VAL A 4 5.32 3.23 9.74
N THR A 5 4.31 3.93 9.25
CA THR A 5 2.91 3.52 9.36
C THR A 5 2.36 3.23 7.97
N LEU A 6 1.84 2.02 7.79
CA LEU A 6 1.13 1.61 6.58
C LEU A 6 -0.37 1.54 6.84
N LEU A 7 -1.14 1.95 5.84
CA LEU A 7 -2.58 1.79 5.77
C LEU A 7 -2.91 0.69 4.77
N PHE A 8 -3.72 -0.27 5.19
CA PHE A 8 -4.23 -1.35 4.35
C PHE A 8 -5.75 -1.22 4.23
N TYR A 9 -6.23 -0.96 3.02
CA TYR A 9 -7.64 -0.75 2.72
C TYR A 9 -8.34 -2.09 2.56
N ARG A 10 -9.32 -2.38 3.43
CA ARG A 10 -10.12 -3.61 3.37
C ARG A 10 -11.18 -3.51 2.28
N ALA A 11 -11.37 -4.60 1.53
CA ALA A 11 -12.25 -4.60 0.36
C ALA A 11 -13.62 -5.22 0.63
N PHE A 12 -13.73 -6.26 1.47
CA PHE A 12 -14.94 -7.05 1.54
C PHE A 12 -15.97 -6.55 2.55
N ASP A 13 -15.54 -6.00 3.67
CA ASP A 13 -16.39 -5.44 4.73
C ASP A 13 -16.54 -3.91 4.66
N ASN A 14 -16.03 -3.31 3.59
CA ASN A 14 -16.03 -1.88 3.38
C ASN A 14 -17.13 -1.46 2.38
N PRO A 15 -18.13 -0.67 2.80
CA PRO A 15 -19.20 -0.22 1.91
C PRO A 15 -18.72 0.75 0.82
N HIS A 16 -17.56 1.37 0.99
CA HIS A 16 -16.94 2.26 0.00
C HIS A 16 -16.11 1.51 -1.05
N ALA A 17 -15.82 0.22 -0.82
CA ALA A 17 -15.04 -0.59 -1.74
C ALA A 17 -15.83 -0.90 -3.02
N THR A 18 -15.17 -0.69 -4.15
CA THR A 18 -15.72 -0.99 -5.48
C THR A 18 -15.60 -2.49 -5.80
N LEU A 19 -16.25 -2.92 -6.89
CA LEU A 19 -16.06 -4.28 -7.41
C LEU A 19 -14.60 -4.53 -7.79
N LEU A 20 -13.91 -3.50 -8.28
CA LEU A 20 -12.48 -3.61 -8.61
C LEU A 20 -11.63 -3.85 -7.36
N ASP A 21 -11.91 -3.17 -6.25
CA ASP A 21 -11.22 -3.42 -4.98
C ASP A 21 -11.40 -4.87 -4.53
N LYS A 22 -12.63 -5.38 -4.59
CA LYS A 22 -12.95 -6.76 -4.23
C LYS A 22 -12.25 -7.78 -5.14
N LEU A 23 -12.19 -7.49 -6.44
CA LEU A 23 -11.48 -8.33 -7.40
C LEU A 23 -9.97 -8.33 -7.14
N VAL A 24 -9.38 -7.17 -6.86
CA VAL A 24 -7.95 -7.05 -6.54
C VAL A 24 -7.62 -7.84 -5.28
N ALA A 25 -8.38 -7.68 -4.20
CA ALA A 25 -8.18 -8.42 -2.96
C ALA A 25 -8.32 -9.94 -3.15
N TRP A 26 -9.29 -10.37 -3.95
CA TRP A 26 -9.49 -11.79 -4.27
C TRP A 26 -8.32 -12.38 -5.07
N ILE A 27 -7.84 -11.65 -6.10
CA ILE A 27 -6.67 -12.07 -6.91
C ILE A 27 -5.41 -12.09 -6.05
N ASP A 28 -5.24 -11.12 -5.15
CA ASP A 28 -4.11 -11.03 -4.24
C ASP A 28 -4.11 -12.17 -3.20
N GLY A 29 -5.28 -12.75 -2.93
CA GLY A 29 -5.46 -13.85 -1.98
C GLY A 29 -5.62 -13.40 -0.53
N GLY A 30 -5.92 -12.13 -0.29
CA GLY A 30 -6.14 -11.51 1.02
C GLY A 30 -7.46 -10.75 1.12
N ILE A 31 -7.56 -9.90 2.11
CA ILE A 31 -8.74 -9.04 2.34
C ILE A 31 -8.48 -7.58 1.96
N HIS A 32 -7.23 -7.21 1.72
CA HIS A 32 -6.82 -5.85 1.39
C HIS A 32 -6.66 -5.70 -0.12
N SER A 33 -7.19 -4.61 -0.67
CA SER A 33 -7.08 -4.27 -2.09
C SER A 33 -6.04 -3.21 -2.38
N HIS A 34 -5.58 -2.49 -1.34
CA HIS A 34 -4.70 -1.36 -1.49
C HIS A 34 -3.86 -1.12 -0.24
N VAL A 35 -2.67 -0.54 -0.43
CA VAL A 35 -1.77 -0.14 0.66
C VAL A 35 -1.10 1.19 0.34
N GLU A 36 -1.00 2.06 1.35
CA GLU A 36 -0.28 3.34 1.27
C GLU A 36 0.52 3.61 2.55
N VAL A 37 1.44 4.57 2.49
CA VAL A 37 2.18 5.05 3.65
C VAL A 37 1.43 6.23 4.27
N VAL A 38 1.15 6.14 5.56
CA VAL A 38 0.48 7.20 6.33
C VAL A 38 1.48 8.29 6.64
N THR A 39 1.18 9.52 6.22
CA THR A 39 2.00 10.71 6.49
C THR A 39 1.44 11.56 7.64
N ASN A 40 0.15 11.44 7.92
CA ASN A 40 -0.50 12.07 9.07
C ASN A 40 -1.59 11.14 9.60
N ASN A 41 -1.46 10.74 10.84
CA ASN A 41 -2.39 9.86 11.56
C ASN A 41 -2.95 10.59 12.79
N ALA A 42 -3.48 11.78 12.57
CA ALA A 42 -4.26 12.47 13.61
C ALA A 42 -5.68 11.86 13.70
N PRO A 43 -6.37 11.94 14.83
CA PRO A 43 -7.71 11.34 14.98
C PRO A 43 -8.76 11.86 13.98
N TRP A 44 -8.50 13.03 13.39
CA TRP A 44 -9.40 13.70 12.43
C TRP A 44 -8.89 13.71 10.99
N ALA A 45 -7.73 13.13 10.71
CA ALA A 45 -7.12 13.17 9.38
C ALA A 45 -6.24 11.94 9.16
N LEU A 46 -6.52 11.19 8.10
CA LEU A 46 -5.74 10.05 7.65
C LEU A 46 -5.19 10.33 6.25
N HIS A 47 -4.09 11.08 6.22
CA HIS A 47 -3.41 11.43 4.97
C HIS A 47 -2.31 10.42 4.64
N THR A 48 -2.21 10.07 3.36
CA THR A 48 -1.31 9.04 2.87
C THR A 48 -0.56 9.49 1.61
N VAL A 49 0.53 8.80 1.31
CA VAL A 49 1.22 8.84 0.02
C VAL A 49 1.41 7.41 -0.49
N GLY A 50 1.28 7.23 -1.79
CA GLY A 50 1.41 5.91 -2.39
C GLY A 50 1.11 5.90 -3.88
N CYS A 51 0.95 4.71 -4.45
CA CYS A 51 0.62 4.52 -5.85
C CYS A 51 -0.80 3.95 -5.96
N HIS A 52 -1.72 4.73 -6.52
CA HIS A 52 -3.14 4.41 -6.57
C HIS A 52 -3.67 4.41 -8.01
N LEU A 53 -4.32 3.31 -8.42
CA LEU A 53 -4.83 3.17 -9.79
C LEU A 53 -5.84 4.29 -10.15
N MET A 54 -6.83 4.52 -9.29
CA MET A 54 -7.91 5.48 -9.54
C MET A 54 -7.49 6.94 -9.42
N ARG A 55 -6.31 7.21 -8.83
CA ARG A 55 -5.73 8.56 -8.72
C ARG A 55 -4.64 8.81 -9.75
N GLY A 56 -4.47 7.92 -10.72
CA GLY A 56 -3.53 8.06 -11.83
C GLY A 56 -2.08 7.75 -11.47
N GLY A 57 -1.81 7.03 -10.40
CA GLY A 57 -0.46 6.59 -10.03
C GLY A 57 0.02 7.13 -8.68
N VAL A 58 1.29 7.54 -8.61
CA VAL A 58 1.91 8.04 -7.36
C VAL A 58 1.37 9.42 -7.00
N SER A 59 0.65 9.46 -5.89
CA SER A 59 -0.08 10.65 -5.41
C SER A 59 -0.26 10.65 -3.90
N ALA A 60 -0.66 11.79 -3.36
CA ALA A 60 -1.16 11.89 -1.99
C ALA A 60 -2.65 11.50 -1.93
N GLY A 61 -3.06 10.88 -0.83
CA GLY A 61 -4.42 10.44 -0.60
C GLY A 61 -5.00 10.94 0.71
N ASP A 62 -6.32 10.81 0.85
CA ASP A 62 -7.05 11.03 2.08
C ASP A 62 -8.05 9.89 2.29
N TYR A 63 -7.88 9.15 3.38
CA TYR A 63 -8.72 8.01 3.78
C TYR A 63 -9.47 8.28 5.08
N THR A 64 -9.59 9.54 5.48
CA THR A 64 -10.25 9.90 6.75
C THR A 64 -11.69 9.38 6.82
N ALA A 65 -12.43 9.43 5.72
CA ALA A 65 -13.80 8.94 5.65
C ALA A 65 -13.90 7.40 5.72
N GLU A 66 -12.85 6.68 5.30
CA GLU A 66 -12.79 5.22 5.28
C GLU A 66 -11.94 4.62 6.41
N ALA A 67 -11.53 5.43 7.38
CA ALA A 67 -10.58 5.02 8.44
C ALA A 67 -11.03 3.75 9.20
N ASP A 68 -12.34 3.60 9.46
CA ASP A 68 -12.91 2.44 10.17
C ASP A 68 -12.80 1.13 9.36
N TYR A 69 -12.58 1.25 8.05
CA TYR A 69 -12.45 0.12 7.12
C TYR A 69 -11.01 -0.12 6.68
N CYS A 70 -10.05 0.51 7.34
CA CYS A 70 -8.63 0.35 7.09
C CYS A 70 -7.93 -0.29 8.29
N ASP A 71 -6.95 -1.13 8.01
CA ASP A 71 -6.02 -1.61 9.02
C ASP A 71 -4.77 -0.74 9.00
N ILE A 72 -4.40 -0.18 10.16
CA ILE A 72 -3.26 0.72 10.29
C ILE A 72 -2.20 0.01 11.12
N VAL A 73 -1.01 -0.18 10.55
CA VAL A 73 0.10 -0.89 11.19
C VAL A 73 1.32 0.00 11.22
N THR A 74 1.85 0.24 12.43
CA THR A 74 3.11 0.97 12.65
C THR A 74 4.19 -0.02 13.06
N PHE A 75 5.34 0.01 12.40
CA PHE A 75 6.46 -0.88 12.64
C PHE A 75 7.81 -0.19 12.37
N ASP A 76 8.89 -0.82 12.75
CA ASP A 76 10.24 -0.30 12.50
C ASP A 76 10.69 -0.66 11.08
N ALA A 77 11.00 0.37 10.28
CA ALA A 77 11.47 0.22 8.90
C ALA A 77 12.39 1.37 8.49
N VAL A 78 12.94 1.30 7.31
CA VAL A 78 13.58 2.45 6.66
C VAL A 78 12.47 3.38 6.20
N ASP A 79 12.54 4.66 6.57
CA ASP A 79 11.57 5.65 6.11
C ASP A 79 12.13 6.41 4.89
N ASN A 80 11.76 5.95 3.72
CA ASN A 80 12.06 6.58 2.44
C ASN A 80 10.83 7.23 1.78
N ALA A 81 9.69 7.25 2.46
CA ALA A 81 8.42 7.62 1.86
C ALA A 81 8.43 9.02 1.22
N GLN A 82 8.93 10.02 1.94
CA GLN A 82 9.00 11.39 1.45
C GLN A 82 9.95 11.53 0.24
N ALA A 83 11.13 10.96 0.32
CA ALA A 83 12.11 11.02 -0.77
C ALA A 83 11.60 10.29 -2.01
N LEU A 84 11.03 9.10 -1.84
CA LEU A 84 10.44 8.31 -2.91
C LEU A 84 9.23 9.04 -3.54
N TYR A 85 8.37 9.63 -2.74
CA TYR A 85 7.22 10.41 -3.23
C TYR A 85 7.68 11.57 -4.11
N LEU A 86 8.65 12.37 -3.66
CA LEU A 86 9.17 13.51 -4.44
C LEU A 86 9.82 13.05 -5.75
N ALA A 87 10.47 11.87 -5.76
CA ALA A 87 11.11 11.31 -6.94
C ALA A 87 10.12 10.69 -7.94
N THR A 88 8.97 10.22 -7.48
CA THR A 88 8.05 9.40 -8.29
C THR A 88 6.65 9.98 -8.45
N ARG A 89 6.32 11.09 -7.78
CA ARG A 89 5.00 11.74 -7.90
C ARG A 89 4.67 12.04 -9.36
N GLY A 90 3.43 11.71 -9.75
CA GLY A 90 2.97 11.88 -11.12
C GLY A 90 3.34 10.71 -12.05
N GLN A 91 4.14 9.74 -11.60
CA GLN A 91 4.31 8.50 -12.35
C GLN A 91 3.05 7.65 -12.29
N GLY A 92 2.66 7.08 -13.44
CA GLY A 92 1.43 6.32 -13.57
C GLY A 92 1.45 4.98 -12.81
N TYR A 93 0.26 4.44 -12.56
CA TYR A 93 0.09 3.10 -12.01
C TYR A 93 0.43 2.04 -13.06
N SER A 94 1.19 1.03 -12.67
CA SER A 94 1.56 -0.09 -13.54
C SER A 94 0.72 -1.33 -13.22
N ILE A 95 -0.23 -1.66 -14.09
CA ILE A 95 -1.00 -2.91 -14.01
C ILE A 95 -0.05 -4.11 -14.15
N LEU A 96 1.01 -3.98 -14.96
CA LEU A 96 2.00 -5.04 -15.13
C LEU A 96 2.78 -5.29 -13.82
N ALA A 97 3.16 -4.25 -13.08
CA ALA A 97 3.79 -4.39 -11.78
C ALA A 97 2.85 -5.08 -10.77
N ALA A 98 1.58 -4.71 -10.77
CA ALA A 98 0.57 -5.36 -9.92
C ALA A 98 0.37 -6.83 -10.29
N ALA A 99 0.26 -7.14 -11.58
CA ALA A 99 0.11 -8.51 -12.09
C ALA A 99 1.35 -9.39 -11.80
N ALA A 100 2.56 -8.81 -11.85
CA ALA A 100 3.81 -9.52 -11.60
C ALA A 100 3.94 -10.03 -10.14
N THR A 101 3.21 -9.48 -9.20
CA THR A 101 3.15 -10.01 -7.83
C THR A 101 2.45 -11.37 -7.78
N ARG A 102 1.46 -11.59 -8.61
CA ARG A 102 0.71 -12.84 -8.72
C ARG A 102 1.34 -13.81 -9.71
N TRP A 103 1.78 -13.30 -10.86
CA TRP A 103 2.39 -14.08 -11.93
C TRP A 103 3.87 -13.73 -12.06
N HIS A 104 4.71 -14.43 -11.32
CA HIS A 104 6.14 -14.14 -11.16
C HIS A 104 6.97 -14.27 -12.44
N TRP A 105 6.41 -14.84 -13.51
CA TRP A 105 7.03 -14.88 -14.84
C TRP A 105 6.87 -13.56 -15.62
N LEU A 106 5.96 -12.66 -15.19
CA LEU A 106 5.83 -11.34 -15.77
C LEU A 106 6.96 -10.41 -15.29
N PRO A 107 7.46 -9.52 -16.19
CA PRO A 107 8.41 -8.50 -15.78
C PRO A 107 7.73 -7.47 -14.86
N SER A 108 8.28 -7.28 -13.65
CA SER A 108 7.80 -6.25 -12.74
C SER A 108 8.48 -4.92 -13.08
N ARG A 109 7.75 -4.02 -13.76
CA ARG A 109 8.22 -2.69 -14.14
C ARG A 109 7.19 -1.64 -13.75
N GLY A 110 7.66 -0.52 -13.20
CA GLY A 110 6.82 0.59 -12.75
C GLY A 110 6.27 0.37 -11.33
N TRP A 111 5.26 1.15 -10.97
CA TRP A 111 4.74 1.21 -9.62
C TRP A 111 3.33 0.62 -9.52
N ALA A 112 3.11 -0.22 -8.53
CA ALA A 112 1.81 -0.61 -7.99
C ALA A 112 1.80 -0.27 -6.50
N CYS A 113 0.66 -0.31 -5.83
CA CYS A 113 0.53 0.14 -4.44
C CYS A 113 1.48 -0.61 -3.49
N ASN A 114 1.52 -1.93 -3.58
CA ASN A 114 2.38 -2.79 -2.76
C ASN A 114 3.87 -2.61 -3.09
N VAL A 115 4.22 -2.48 -4.37
CA VAL A 115 5.61 -2.26 -4.82
C VAL A 115 6.12 -0.92 -4.29
N TRP A 116 5.31 0.13 -4.41
CA TRP A 116 5.68 1.46 -3.93
C TRP A 116 5.77 1.52 -2.40
N ALA A 117 4.78 0.98 -1.68
CA ALA A 117 4.76 0.98 -0.22
C ALA A 117 5.94 0.19 0.37
N ALA A 118 6.26 -0.97 -0.20
CA ALA A 118 7.43 -1.76 0.20
C ALA A 118 8.73 -1.00 -0.03
N ALA A 119 8.90 -0.35 -1.20
CA ALA A 119 10.08 0.47 -1.50
C ALA A 119 10.21 1.65 -0.54
N ALA A 120 9.10 2.28 -0.15
CA ALA A 120 9.08 3.34 0.86
C ALA A 120 9.59 2.87 2.23
N CYS A 121 9.39 1.58 2.55
CA CYS A 121 9.90 0.92 3.75
C CYS A 121 11.30 0.28 3.59
N GLY A 122 11.97 0.52 2.46
CA GLY A 122 13.28 -0.06 2.17
C GLY A 122 13.27 -1.54 1.78
N MET A 123 12.12 -2.07 1.37
CA MET A 123 11.95 -3.47 0.97
C MET A 123 11.80 -3.61 -0.56
N ASP A 124 12.17 -4.77 -1.12
CA ASP A 124 11.85 -5.10 -2.50
C ASP A 124 10.42 -5.67 -2.59
N GLY A 125 9.48 -4.82 -3.00
CA GLY A 125 8.07 -5.16 -3.10
C GLY A 125 7.64 -5.80 -4.44
N ARG A 126 8.57 -5.98 -5.40
CA ARG A 126 8.24 -6.40 -6.77
C ARG A 126 7.53 -7.76 -6.86
N ARG A 127 7.62 -8.59 -5.84
CA ARG A 127 6.98 -9.91 -5.75
C ARG A 127 6.21 -10.14 -4.46
N LEU A 128 5.98 -9.09 -3.68
CA LEU A 128 5.18 -9.16 -2.46
C LEU A 128 3.71 -8.90 -2.78
N HIS A 129 2.85 -9.79 -2.34
CA HIS A 129 1.41 -9.51 -2.25
C HIS A 129 1.12 -8.48 -1.17
N ILE A 130 -0.03 -7.82 -1.24
CA ILE A 130 -0.48 -6.86 -0.21
C ILE A 130 -0.60 -7.57 1.14
N TRP A 131 -1.17 -8.78 1.18
CA TRP A 131 -1.32 -9.56 2.41
C TRP A 131 0.04 -9.96 3.02
N GLN A 132 1.05 -10.28 2.20
CA GLN A 132 2.40 -10.58 2.69
C GLN A 132 3.05 -9.35 3.32
N LEU A 133 2.90 -8.18 2.69
CA LEU A 133 3.38 -6.93 3.26
C LEU A 133 2.70 -6.62 4.60
N PHE A 134 1.39 -6.89 4.71
CA PHE A 134 0.64 -6.76 5.95
C PHE A 134 1.19 -7.68 7.05
N GLU A 135 1.42 -8.96 6.74
CA GLU A 135 2.00 -9.92 7.68
C GLU A 135 3.40 -9.52 8.16
N ILE A 136 4.27 -9.07 7.25
CA ILE A 136 5.61 -8.56 7.58
C ILE A 136 5.51 -7.37 8.54
N ALA A 137 4.64 -6.41 8.26
CA ALA A 137 4.43 -5.23 9.11
C ALA A 137 3.92 -5.63 10.51
N CYS A 138 2.96 -6.55 10.59
CA CYS A 138 2.43 -7.05 11.86
C CYS A 138 3.47 -7.82 12.66
N ALA A 139 4.26 -8.69 12.03
CA ALA A 139 5.31 -9.45 12.68
C ALA A 139 6.42 -8.53 13.24
N SER A 140 6.80 -7.51 12.49
CA SER A 140 7.81 -6.52 12.92
C SER A 140 7.32 -5.64 14.07
N LYS A 141 6.01 -5.39 14.17
CA LYS A 141 5.40 -4.70 15.32
C LYS A 141 5.47 -5.53 16.61
N ALA A 142 5.29 -6.86 16.51
CA ALA A 142 5.28 -7.76 17.66
C ALA A 142 6.67 -7.97 18.27
N SER A 143 7.74 -7.67 17.53
CA SER A 143 9.14 -7.85 17.94
C SER A 143 9.76 -6.60 18.58
N ALA A 144 9.02 -5.50 18.65
CA ALA A 144 9.43 -4.20 19.19
C ALA A 144 8.79 -3.95 20.55
#